data_cc54854aa877cf373abb8ec19612aaf7
#
_entry.id   cc54854aa877cf373abb8ec19612aaf7
#
_cell.length_a   1.000
_cell.length_b   1.000
_cell.length_c   1.000
_cell.angle_alpha   90.00
_cell.angle_beta   90.00
_cell.angle_gamma   90.00
#
_symmetry.space_group_name_H-M   'P 1'
#
loop_
_entity.id
_entity.type
_entity.pdbx_description
1 polymer ?
#
loop_
_entity_poly.entity_id
_entity_poly.type
_entity_poly.pdbx_seq_one_letter_code
_entity_poly.pdbx_strand_id
1 'polypeptide(L)'
;MPDQITLQIDGRPVTVRAGATIRDAIDAAGSETPTLCYDPDLTPPSACRICVVEVKGSRALVPSCSRIAEDGMEVSTDSPRVRRARKGVIELLESSVDTSLAPTIQRFAERYEARPERYAGGATVAQPVRESDNWLYVRDYARCILCYKCVEACGSDVQHTFALTAAGRGFDAHIDTGFDVPLGESPCVYCGNCVAVCPTGALMGRTEFEMRQAGTWDEPKQTETETICSYCGVGCGLQLHIQDNRIVKVSSPRDNPVTHGFLCVKGRFGYEYLHGGSERQRKRLAGSGSRESAPVGMRTTESS
;
A
#
# COMPACT_ATOMS: atom_id res chain seq x y z
N MET A 1 -19.39 20.29 -23.81
CA MET A 1 -18.75 19.04 -24.22
C MET A 1 -19.76 17.92 -23.98
N PRO A 2 -19.78 16.84 -24.75
CA PRO A 2 -20.72 15.74 -24.48
C PRO A 2 -20.44 15.18 -23.09
N ASP A 3 -21.52 14.81 -22.36
CA ASP A 3 -21.40 14.23 -21.03
C ASP A 3 -20.86 12.78 -21.07
N GLN A 4 -20.92 12.15 -22.24
CA GLN A 4 -20.46 10.79 -22.50
C GLN A 4 -19.63 10.74 -23.78
N ILE A 5 -18.71 9.79 -23.81
CA ILE A 5 -17.86 9.45 -24.95
C ILE A 5 -17.96 7.98 -25.26
N THR A 6 -17.79 7.60 -26.52
CA THR A 6 -17.81 6.20 -26.96
C THR A 6 -16.46 5.85 -27.58
N LEU A 7 -15.85 4.77 -27.11
CA LEU A 7 -14.58 4.26 -27.60
C LEU A 7 -14.66 2.74 -27.81
N GLN A 8 -13.64 2.16 -28.40
CA GLN A 8 -13.57 0.73 -28.62
C GLN A 8 -12.51 0.08 -27.71
N ILE A 9 -12.92 -0.93 -26.95
CA ILE A 9 -12.04 -1.78 -26.15
C ILE A 9 -12.04 -3.17 -26.76
N ASP A 10 -10.90 -3.59 -27.27
CA ASP A 10 -10.71 -4.89 -27.96
C ASP A 10 -11.80 -5.15 -29.02
N GLY A 11 -12.14 -4.11 -29.81
CA GLY A 11 -13.15 -4.16 -30.87
C GLY A 11 -14.61 -4.09 -30.41
N ARG A 12 -14.88 -3.86 -29.11
CA ARG A 12 -16.22 -3.69 -28.55
C ARG A 12 -16.48 -2.23 -28.23
N PRO A 13 -17.60 -1.64 -28.68
CA PRO A 13 -17.93 -0.27 -28.32
C PRO A 13 -18.31 -0.17 -26.84
N VAL A 14 -17.79 0.82 -26.15
CA VAL A 14 -18.02 1.09 -24.73
C VAL A 14 -18.27 2.60 -24.56
N THR A 15 -19.31 2.95 -23.84
CA THR A 15 -19.66 4.34 -23.53
C THR A 15 -19.36 4.61 -22.06
N VAL A 16 -18.61 5.67 -21.80
CA VAL A 16 -18.24 6.13 -20.46
C VAL A 16 -18.47 7.62 -20.32
N ARG A 17 -18.46 8.12 -19.10
CA ARG A 17 -18.55 9.56 -18.85
C ARG A 17 -17.30 10.27 -19.37
N ALA A 18 -17.46 11.47 -19.92
CA ALA A 18 -16.33 12.32 -20.30
C ALA A 18 -15.42 12.58 -19.09
N GLY A 19 -14.11 12.47 -19.29
CA GLY A 19 -13.11 12.55 -18.23
C GLY A 19 -12.77 11.23 -17.54
N ALA A 20 -13.47 10.13 -17.87
CA ALA A 20 -13.09 8.78 -17.41
C ALA A 20 -11.72 8.37 -17.97
N THR A 21 -11.00 7.53 -17.26
CA THR A 21 -9.73 6.96 -17.75
C THR A 21 -9.98 5.82 -18.73
N ILE A 22 -8.94 5.44 -19.48
CA ILE A 22 -9.01 4.22 -20.31
C ILE A 22 -9.28 2.99 -19.42
N ARG A 23 -8.77 2.96 -18.18
CA ARG A 23 -9.05 1.88 -17.24
C ARG A 23 -10.52 1.79 -16.90
N ASP A 24 -11.18 2.93 -16.60
CA ASP A 24 -12.61 2.95 -16.31
C ASP A 24 -13.43 2.40 -17.49
N ALA A 25 -12.99 2.70 -18.73
CA ALA A 25 -13.63 2.15 -19.93
C ALA A 25 -13.39 0.64 -20.08
N ILE A 26 -12.22 0.14 -19.72
CA ILE A 26 -11.91 -1.30 -19.72
C ILE A 26 -12.75 -2.03 -18.66
N ASP A 27 -12.88 -1.47 -17.47
CA ASP A 27 -13.71 -2.01 -16.40
C ASP A 27 -15.20 -2.02 -16.82
N ALA A 28 -15.69 -0.95 -17.47
CA ALA A 28 -17.05 -0.88 -18.03
C ALA A 28 -17.29 -1.90 -19.17
N ALA A 29 -16.23 -2.28 -19.89
CA ALA A 29 -16.29 -3.35 -20.90
C ALA A 29 -16.35 -4.76 -20.29
N GLY A 30 -16.26 -4.90 -18.96
CA GLY A 30 -16.17 -6.18 -18.25
C GLY A 30 -14.82 -6.87 -18.46
N SER A 31 -13.77 -6.12 -18.83
CA SER A 31 -12.40 -6.61 -19.02
C SER A 31 -11.52 -6.21 -17.86
N GLU A 32 -10.47 -7.00 -17.58
CA GLU A 32 -9.53 -6.76 -16.50
C GLU A 32 -8.21 -6.22 -17.05
N THR A 33 -7.70 -5.13 -16.46
CA THR A 33 -6.35 -4.64 -16.70
C THR A 33 -5.50 -4.81 -15.44
N PRO A 34 -4.32 -5.46 -15.52
CA PRO A 34 -3.44 -5.61 -14.37
C PRO A 34 -2.98 -4.26 -13.85
N THR A 35 -2.97 -4.11 -12.53
CA THR A 35 -2.47 -2.91 -11.85
C THR A 35 -1.69 -3.29 -10.59
N LEU A 36 -0.68 -2.50 -10.21
CA LEU A 36 0.06 -2.63 -8.96
C LEU A 36 0.07 -1.30 -8.18
N CYS A 37 0.32 -0.18 -8.87
CA CYS A 37 0.35 1.14 -8.25
C CYS A 37 -1.01 1.86 -8.23
N TYR A 38 -2.01 1.36 -8.92
CA TYR A 38 -3.36 1.92 -8.92
C TYR A 38 -4.12 1.51 -7.66
N ASP A 39 -4.86 2.44 -7.13
CA ASP A 39 -5.85 2.26 -6.09
C ASP A 39 -7.03 3.18 -6.39
N PRO A 40 -8.31 2.73 -6.32
CA PRO A 40 -9.45 3.58 -6.68
C PRO A 40 -9.62 4.80 -5.78
N ASP A 41 -9.08 4.76 -4.56
CA ASP A 41 -9.20 5.83 -3.57
C ASP A 41 -7.95 6.73 -3.51
N LEU A 42 -6.96 6.49 -4.38
CA LEU A 42 -5.71 7.24 -4.43
C LEU A 42 -5.44 7.79 -5.82
N THR A 43 -4.77 8.93 -5.89
CA THR A 43 -4.26 9.48 -7.14
C THR A 43 -3.28 8.52 -7.81
N PRO A 44 -3.51 8.10 -9.07
CA PRO A 44 -2.65 7.12 -9.73
C PRO A 44 -1.24 7.70 -10.01
N PRO A 45 -0.17 7.21 -9.38
CA PRO A 45 1.18 7.71 -9.61
C PRO A 45 1.77 7.28 -10.96
N SER A 46 1.10 6.39 -11.68
CA SER A 46 1.53 5.86 -12.99
C SER A 46 2.95 5.26 -13.00
N ALA A 47 3.42 4.76 -11.87
CA ALA A 47 4.80 4.30 -11.68
C ALA A 47 5.07 2.91 -12.25
N CYS A 48 4.22 1.92 -11.96
CA CYS A 48 4.52 0.51 -12.23
C CYS A 48 4.45 0.09 -13.71
N ARG A 49 3.71 0.82 -14.54
CA ARG A 49 3.55 0.57 -15.98
C ARG A 49 2.98 -0.80 -16.38
N ILE A 50 2.47 -1.59 -15.46
CA ILE A 50 1.86 -2.88 -15.80
C ILE A 50 0.49 -2.73 -16.45
N CYS A 51 -0.19 -1.60 -16.23
CA CYS A 51 -1.49 -1.29 -16.82
C CYS A 51 -1.44 -0.77 -18.27
N VAL A 52 -0.27 -0.80 -18.92
CA VAL A 52 -0.13 -0.26 -20.28
C VAL A 52 -1.04 -0.97 -21.26
N VAL A 53 -1.58 -0.20 -22.20
CA VAL A 53 -2.43 -0.64 -23.31
C VAL A 53 -1.94 -0.03 -24.63
N GLU A 54 -2.37 -0.60 -25.73
CA GLU A 54 -2.06 -0.08 -27.05
C GLU A 54 -3.26 0.73 -27.57
N VAL A 55 -3.01 1.97 -27.97
CA VAL A 55 -4.01 2.85 -28.56
C VAL A 55 -3.65 3.01 -30.03
N LYS A 56 -4.61 2.77 -30.92
CA LYS A 56 -4.42 2.89 -32.38
C LYS A 56 -3.97 4.31 -32.73
N GLY A 57 -2.90 4.40 -33.53
CA GLY A 57 -2.28 5.67 -33.88
C GLY A 57 -1.30 6.21 -32.85
N SER A 58 -1.20 5.62 -31.64
CA SER A 58 -0.19 6.00 -30.67
C SER A 58 1.14 5.31 -30.93
N ARG A 59 2.23 6.08 -30.91
CA ARG A 59 3.58 5.54 -31.05
C ARG A 59 4.01 4.71 -29.84
N ALA A 60 3.55 5.07 -28.64
CA ALA A 60 3.92 4.45 -27.39
C ALA A 60 2.72 3.73 -26.75
N LEU A 61 2.99 2.69 -25.94
CA LEU A 61 1.99 2.14 -25.02
C LEU A 61 1.68 3.19 -23.95
N VAL A 62 0.40 3.31 -23.58
CA VAL A 62 -0.06 4.31 -22.61
C VAL A 62 -0.56 3.64 -21.33
N PRO A 63 -0.38 4.26 -20.15
CA PRO A 63 -0.92 3.73 -18.90
C PRO A 63 -2.44 3.94 -18.86
N SER A 64 -3.22 2.86 -18.79
CA SER A 64 -4.68 2.94 -18.75
C SER A 64 -5.21 3.62 -17.47
N CYS A 65 -4.50 3.47 -16.34
CA CYS A 65 -4.93 3.98 -15.04
C CYS A 65 -4.95 5.51 -14.92
N SER A 66 -4.28 6.25 -15.81
CA SER A 66 -4.18 7.72 -15.75
C SER A 66 -4.45 8.43 -17.08
N ARG A 67 -4.42 7.71 -18.20
CA ARG A 67 -4.75 8.29 -19.50
C ARG A 67 -6.26 8.44 -19.61
N ILE A 68 -6.70 9.68 -19.84
CA ILE A 68 -8.11 9.98 -20.09
C ILE A 68 -8.52 9.36 -21.43
N ALA A 69 -9.70 8.74 -21.44
CA ALA A 69 -10.33 8.21 -22.64
C ALA A 69 -10.84 9.35 -23.52
N GLU A 70 -10.76 9.19 -24.84
CA GLU A 70 -11.20 10.15 -25.82
C GLU A 70 -12.22 9.48 -26.76
N ASP A 71 -13.15 10.27 -27.29
CA ASP A 71 -14.18 9.76 -28.20
C ASP A 71 -13.55 9.17 -29.48
N GLY A 72 -14.06 8.03 -29.93
CA GLY A 72 -13.55 7.29 -31.09
C GLY A 72 -12.21 6.59 -30.90
N MET A 73 -11.62 6.59 -29.68
CA MET A 73 -10.36 5.91 -29.40
C MET A 73 -10.53 4.39 -29.61
N GLU A 74 -9.53 3.74 -30.21
CA GLU A 74 -9.46 2.27 -30.32
C GLU A 74 -8.33 1.76 -29.45
N VAL A 75 -8.67 0.92 -28.46
CA VAL A 75 -7.75 0.40 -27.44
C VAL A 75 -7.67 -1.13 -27.52
N SER A 76 -6.44 -1.63 -27.53
CA SER A 76 -6.15 -3.07 -27.40
C SER A 76 -5.50 -3.33 -26.05
N THR A 77 -6.14 -4.18 -25.23
CA THR A 77 -5.71 -4.46 -23.86
C THR A 77 -4.72 -5.60 -23.75
N ASP A 78 -4.62 -6.48 -24.74
CA ASP A 78 -3.80 -7.69 -24.68
C ASP A 78 -3.06 -8.00 -26.00
N SER A 79 -2.65 -6.96 -26.75
CA SER A 79 -1.86 -7.15 -27.97
C SER A 79 -0.50 -7.80 -27.66
N PRO A 80 0.16 -8.44 -28.65
CA PRO A 80 1.52 -9.01 -28.45
C PRO A 80 2.53 -7.99 -27.92
N ARG A 81 2.36 -6.72 -28.27
CA ARG A 81 3.20 -5.61 -27.79
C ARG A 81 2.94 -5.31 -26.31
N VAL A 82 1.66 -5.28 -25.91
CA VAL A 82 1.24 -5.10 -24.52
C VAL A 82 1.75 -6.26 -23.66
N ARG A 83 1.53 -7.51 -24.06
CA ARG A 83 2.00 -8.70 -23.33
C ARG A 83 3.50 -8.70 -23.12
N ARG A 84 4.28 -8.33 -24.15
CA ARG A 84 5.74 -8.23 -24.05
C ARG A 84 6.17 -7.16 -23.05
N ALA A 85 5.53 -5.99 -23.05
CA ALA A 85 5.84 -4.93 -22.12
C ALA A 85 5.54 -5.33 -20.67
N ARG A 86 4.37 -5.92 -20.41
CA ARG A 86 3.98 -6.41 -19.08
C ARG A 86 4.90 -7.50 -18.58
N LYS A 87 5.26 -8.46 -19.43
CA LYS A 87 6.25 -9.49 -19.12
C LYS A 87 7.56 -8.86 -18.66
N GLY A 88 8.11 -7.92 -19.42
CA GLY A 88 9.37 -7.25 -19.07
C GLY A 88 9.29 -6.48 -17.74
N VAL A 89 8.17 -5.81 -17.45
CA VAL A 89 7.96 -5.13 -16.15
C VAL A 89 8.00 -6.13 -15.00
N ILE A 90 7.31 -7.26 -15.12
CA ILE A 90 7.26 -8.29 -14.07
C ILE A 90 8.64 -8.91 -13.87
N GLU A 91 9.33 -9.27 -14.96
CA GLU A 91 10.69 -9.83 -14.91
C GLU A 91 11.66 -8.89 -14.18
N LEU A 92 11.58 -7.58 -14.44
CA LEU A 92 12.40 -6.58 -13.75
C LEU A 92 12.06 -6.45 -12.28
N LEU A 93 10.77 -6.48 -11.91
CA LEU A 93 10.34 -6.43 -10.51
C LEU A 93 10.83 -7.66 -9.73
N GLU A 94 10.57 -8.85 -10.23
CA GLU A 94 10.95 -10.10 -9.56
C GLU A 94 12.46 -10.31 -9.47
N SER A 95 13.24 -9.73 -10.41
CA SER A 95 14.69 -9.78 -10.33
C SER A 95 15.31 -8.77 -9.36
N SER A 96 14.54 -7.76 -8.93
CA SER A 96 15.05 -6.63 -8.15
C SER A 96 14.59 -6.60 -6.69
N VAL A 97 13.42 -7.16 -6.38
CA VAL A 97 12.81 -7.09 -5.05
C VAL A 97 12.28 -8.46 -4.61
N ASP A 98 12.11 -8.64 -3.29
CA ASP A 98 11.46 -9.82 -2.73
C ASP A 98 9.94 -9.74 -2.92
N THR A 99 9.40 -10.52 -3.86
CA THR A 99 7.97 -10.61 -4.18
C THR A 99 7.24 -11.74 -3.47
N SER A 100 7.89 -12.46 -2.54
CA SER A 100 7.34 -13.66 -1.88
C SER A 100 6.00 -13.42 -1.15
N LEU A 101 5.73 -12.19 -0.71
CA LEU A 101 4.46 -11.78 -0.08
C LEU A 101 3.54 -10.98 -1.02
N ALA A 102 3.77 -11.06 -2.32
CA ALA A 102 3.01 -10.33 -3.34
C ALA A 102 2.26 -11.29 -4.30
N PRO A 103 1.21 -12.00 -3.86
CA PRO A 103 0.52 -13.01 -4.67
C PRO A 103 -0.02 -12.46 -6.00
N THR A 104 -0.33 -11.18 -6.04
CA THR A 104 -0.75 -10.51 -7.29
C THR A 104 0.37 -10.48 -8.31
N ILE A 105 1.62 -10.22 -7.89
CA ILE A 105 2.78 -10.24 -8.80
C ILE A 105 3.04 -11.66 -9.29
N GLN A 106 2.99 -12.64 -8.40
CA GLN A 106 3.16 -14.07 -8.74
C GLN A 106 2.12 -14.52 -9.78
N ARG A 107 0.84 -14.18 -9.57
CA ARG A 107 -0.23 -14.45 -10.55
C ARG A 107 0.04 -13.79 -11.92
N PHE A 108 0.59 -12.58 -11.92
CA PHE A 108 0.96 -11.92 -13.18
C PHE A 108 2.20 -12.55 -13.82
N ALA A 109 3.16 -13.02 -13.02
CA ALA A 109 4.32 -13.75 -13.53
C ALA A 109 3.89 -15.02 -14.28
N GLU A 110 2.99 -15.79 -13.71
CA GLU A 110 2.39 -16.96 -14.36
C GLU A 110 1.62 -16.57 -15.64
N ARG A 111 0.74 -15.57 -15.58
CA ARG A 111 -0.10 -15.11 -16.70
C ARG A 111 0.71 -14.65 -17.91
N TYR A 112 1.83 -13.99 -17.67
CA TYR A 112 2.69 -13.43 -18.71
C TYR A 112 3.96 -14.26 -18.97
N GLU A 113 4.08 -15.43 -18.33
CA GLU A 113 5.24 -16.34 -18.48
C GLU A 113 6.57 -15.61 -18.21
N ALA A 114 6.61 -14.83 -17.12
CA ALA A 114 7.78 -14.04 -16.75
C ALA A 114 8.96 -14.95 -16.38
N ARG A 115 10.17 -14.51 -16.71
CA ARG A 115 11.43 -15.21 -16.46
C ARG A 115 12.43 -14.26 -15.83
N PRO A 116 12.36 -14.04 -14.49
CA PRO A 116 13.21 -13.09 -13.80
C PRO A 116 14.70 -13.41 -13.91
N GLU A 117 15.06 -14.68 -14.13
CA GLU A 117 16.43 -15.13 -14.35
C GLU A 117 17.11 -14.48 -15.57
N ARG A 118 16.35 -13.86 -16.49
CA ARG A 118 16.91 -13.05 -17.58
C ARG A 118 17.71 -11.85 -17.11
N TYR A 119 17.43 -11.38 -15.91
CA TYR A 119 18.09 -10.25 -15.26
C TYR A 119 18.89 -10.69 -14.02
N ALA A 120 19.19 -11.98 -13.91
CA ALA A 120 20.03 -12.51 -12.84
C ALA A 120 21.39 -11.80 -12.79
N GLY A 121 21.82 -11.41 -11.60
CA GLY A 121 23.05 -10.62 -11.41
C GLY A 121 22.89 -9.12 -11.64
N GLY A 122 21.67 -8.64 -11.93
CA GLY A 122 21.33 -7.22 -11.92
C GLY A 122 21.34 -6.63 -10.49
N ALA A 123 21.11 -5.32 -10.40
CA ALA A 123 21.02 -4.66 -9.11
C ALA A 123 19.73 -5.09 -8.37
N THR A 124 19.85 -5.40 -7.09
CA THR A 124 18.74 -5.74 -6.21
C THR A 124 18.54 -4.64 -5.17
N VAL A 125 17.28 -4.42 -4.78
CA VAL A 125 16.97 -3.55 -3.66
C VAL A 125 17.25 -4.34 -2.38
N ALA A 126 18.32 -3.99 -1.68
CA ALA A 126 18.68 -4.59 -0.40
C ALA A 126 18.72 -3.49 0.66
N GLN A 127 17.69 -3.42 1.46
CA GLN A 127 17.63 -2.47 2.58
C GLN A 127 17.32 -3.24 3.87
N PRO A 128 17.90 -2.84 5.00
CA PRO A 128 17.64 -3.48 6.27
C PRO A 128 16.16 -3.33 6.66
N VAL A 129 15.61 -4.35 7.29
CA VAL A 129 14.28 -4.28 7.89
C VAL A 129 14.31 -3.29 9.06
N ARG A 130 13.37 -2.35 9.07
CA ARG A 130 13.24 -1.34 10.13
C ARG A 130 12.17 -1.75 11.14
N GLU A 131 12.54 -2.61 12.05
CA GLU A 131 11.66 -3.10 13.11
C GLU A 131 11.55 -2.16 14.30
N SER A 132 12.60 -1.39 14.56
CA SER A 132 12.72 -0.53 15.75
C SER A 132 12.05 0.83 15.64
N ASP A 133 11.61 1.23 14.45
CA ASP A 133 11.00 2.53 14.19
C ASP A 133 9.76 2.81 15.04
N ASN A 134 8.96 1.79 15.24
CA ASN A 134 7.75 1.83 16.04
C ASN A 134 7.32 0.40 16.43
N TRP A 135 6.34 0.30 17.30
CA TRP A 135 5.86 -0.97 17.82
C TRP A 135 4.59 -1.49 17.12
N LEU A 136 4.00 -0.73 16.19
CA LEU A 136 2.74 -1.04 15.51
C LEU A 136 2.96 -1.78 14.20
N TYR A 137 3.96 -1.39 13.42
CA TYR A 137 4.23 -1.99 12.11
C TYR A 137 5.73 -1.93 11.76
N VAL A 138 6.07 -2.73 10.77
CA VAL A 138 7.45 -2.94 10.29
C VAL A 138 7.57 -2.36 8.88
N ARG A 139 8.75 -1.84 8.55
CA ARG A 139 9.13 -1.41 7.21
C ARG A 139 10.23 -2.34 6.67
N ASP A 140 9.91 -3.12 5.63
CA ASP A 140 10.84 -4.01 4.91
C ASP A 140 10.92 -3.57 3.44
N TYR A 141 11.79 -2.63 3.17
CA TYR A 141 11.89 -2.05 1.83
C TYR A 141 12.59 -2.96 0.80
N ALA A 142 13.15 -4.11 1.21
CA ALA A 142 13.56 -5.14 0.26
C ALA A 142 12.38 -5.68 -0.57
N ARG A 143 11.15 -5.47 -0.10
CA ARG A 143 9.88 -5.83 -0.77
C ARG A 143 9.25 -4.67 -1.53
N CYS A 144 9.86 -3.48 -1.51
CA CYS A 144 9.25 -2.27 -2.05
C CYS A 144 9.40 -2.19 -3.57
N ILE A 145 8.29 -2.13 -4.30
CA ILE A 145 8.23 -1.95 -5.75
C ILE A 145 8.11 -0.47 -6.19
N LEU A 146 8.27 0.47 -5.26
CA LEU A 146 8.13 1.93 -5.52
C LEU A 146 6.80 2.27 -6.21
N CYS A 147 5.71 1.70 -5.73
CA CYS A 147 4.37 1.97 -6.27
C CYS A 147 3.78 3.29 -5.79
N TYR A 148 4.36 3.94 -4.79
CA TYR A 148 3.98 5.22 -4.18
C TYR A 148 2.59 5.27 -3.53
N LYS A 149 1.82 4.20 -3.47
CA LYS A 149 0.51 4.19 -2.79
C LYS A 149 0.61 4.66 -1.33
N CYS A 150 1.65 4.25 -0.61
CA CYS A 150 1.87 4.68 0.77
C CYS A 150 2.16 6.18 0.90
N VAL A 151 2.80 6.78 -0.11
CA VAL A 151 3.06 8.23 -0.18
C VAL A 151 1.76 8.98 -0.39
N GLU A 152 0.93 8.56 -1.36
CA GLU A 152 -0.39 9.16 -1.64
C GLU A 152 -1.33 9.02 -0.43
N ALA A 153 -1.40 7.83 0.18
CA ALA A 153 -2.21 7.61 1.39
C ALA A 153 -1.72 8.40 2.61
N CYS A 154 -0.42 8.72 2.71
CA CYS A 154 0.13 9.58 3.75
C CYS A 154 -0.02 11.06 3.40
N GLY A 155 -0.08 11.37 2.12
CA GLY A 155 -0.15 12.70 1.52
C GLY A 155 -1.56 13.23 1.34
N SER A 156 -1.82 13.78 0.16
CA SER A 156 -3.01 14.58 -0.16
C SER A 156 -4.31 13.80 -0.18
N ASP A 157 -4.27 12.49 -0.44
CA ASP A 157 -5.48 11.74 -0.70
C ASP A 157 -6.20 11.30 0.58
N VAL A 158 -5.46 11.00 1.67
CA VAL A 158 -6.07 10.43 2.87
C VAL A 158 -5.65 11.12 4.16
N GLN A 159 -4.36 11.06 4.55
CA GLN A 159 -3.96 11.41 5.91
C GLN A 159 -3.45 12.84 6.07
N HIS A 160 -2.99 13.47 5.00
CA HIS A 160 -2.43 14.84 4.98
C HIS A 160 -1.27 15.12 5.97
N THR A 161 -0.50 14.09 6.34
CA THR A 161 0.66 14.27 7.23
C THR A 161 1.98 14.34 6.51
N PHE A 162 2.06 13.82 5.29
CA PHE A 162 3.26 13.84 4.44
C PHE A 162 4.51 13.27 5.13
N ALA A 163 4.31 12.29 6.02
CA ALA A 163 5.41 11.66 6.76
C ALA A 163 6.26 10.73 5.88
N LEU A 164 5.68 10.22 4.77
CA LEU A 164 6.38 9.37 3.81
C LEU A 164 6.57 10.12 2.50
N THR A 165 7.74 9.99 1.93
CA THR A 165 8.12 10.57 0.63
C THR A 165 9.00 9.61 -0.15
N ALA A 166 9.30 9.93 -1.42
CA ALA A 166 10.31 9.25 -2.19
C ALA A 166 11.64 9.99 -2.09
N ALA A 167 12.70 9.27 -1.78
CA ALA A 167 14.06 9.77 -1.72
C ALA A 167 14.99 9.00 -2.69
N GLY A 168 16.18 9.53 -2.94
CA GLY A 168 17.14 8.93 -3.86
C GLY A 168 16.72 8.99 -5.32
N ARG A 169 17.43 8.25 -6.16
CA ARG A 169 17.14 8.12 -7.59
C ARG A 169 17.77 6.85 -8.18
N GLY A 170 17.24 6.38 -9.31
CA GLY A 170 17.72 5.13 -9.91
C GLY A 170 17.50 3.95 -8.96
N PHE A 171 18.50 3.12 -8.77
CA PHE A 171 18.46 1.98 -7.84
C PHE A 171 18.54 2.38 -6.36
N ASP A 172 18.95 3.61 -6.06
CA ASP A 172 18.93 4.14 -4.70
C ASP A 172 17.58 4.77 -4.33
N ALA A 173 16.62 4.79 -5.27
CA ALA A 173 15.28 5.28 -4.99
C ALA A 173 14.58 4.41 -3.95
N HIS A 174 14.01 5.04 -2.93
CA HIS A 174 13.33 4.36 -1.83
C HIS A 174 12.26 5.25 -1.20
N ILE A 175 11.41 4.65 -0.38
CA ILE A 175 10.45 5.40 0.44
C ILE A 175 11.13 5.78 1.74
N ASP A 176 11.01 7.03 2.11
CA ASP A 176 11.69 7.60 3.27
C ASP A 176 10.75 8.50 4.08
N THR A 177 11.19 8.89 5.27
CA THR A 177 10.50 9.80 6.20
C THR A 177 10.99 11.26 6.09
N GLY A 178 11.80 11.57 5.08
CA GLY A 178 12.56 12.81 5.03
C GLY A 178 13.77 12.78 5.98
N PHE A 179 14.96 12.97 5.42
CA PHE A 179 16.23 12.88 6.19
C PHE A 179 16.48 11.53 6.88
N ASP A 180 15.77 10.48 6.47
CA ASP A 180 15.87 9.12 7.00
C ASP A 180 15.67 9.00 8.54
N VAL A 181 14.87 9.88 9.11
CA VAL A 181 14.55 9.85 10.55
C VAL A 181 13.57 8.72 10.87
N PRO A 182 13.57 8.19 12.11
CA PRO A 182 12.55 7.26 12.57
C PRO A 182 11.14 7.86 12.44
N LEU A 183 10.11 7.01 12.24
CA LEU A 183 8.72 7.48 12.13
C LEU A 183 8.26 8.33 13.32
N GLY A 184 8.77 8.04 14.53
CA GLY A 184 8.45 8.81 15.72
C GLY A 184 9.00 10.25 15.75
N GLU A 185 9.99 10.54 14.90
CA GLU A 185 10.60 11.85 14.74
C GLU A 185 10.07 12.60 13.51
N SER A 186 9.20 11.94 12.72
CA SER A 186 8.52 12.48 11.56
C SER A 186 7.09 12.94 11.89
N PRO A 187 6.38 13.62 10.97
CA PRO A 187 4.98 13.97 11.17
C PRO A 187 4.01 12.77 11.23
N CYS A 188 4.50 11.54 11.34
CA CYS A 188 3.69 10.33 11.33
C CYS A 188 2.72 10.27 12.52
N VAL A 189 1.44 10.03 12.25
CA VAL A 189 0.37 9.85 13.25
C VAL A 189 0.03 8.37 13.49
N TYR A 190 0.83 7.45 13.00
CA TYR A 190 0.70 6.00 13.17
C TYR A 190 -0.64 5.40 12.71
N CYS A 191 -1.35 6.03 11.78
CA CYS A 191 -2.65 5.55 11.30
C CYS A 191 -2.59 4.19 10.60
N GLY A 192 -1.45 3.82 10.01
CA GLY A 192 -1.25 2.56 9.27
C GLY A 192 -1.95 2.52 7.90
N ASN A 193 -2.42 3.66 7.36
CA ASN A 193 -3.03 3.67 6.02
C ASN A 193 -2.01 3.29 4.94
N CYS A 194 -0.74 3.62 5.13
CA CYS A 194 0.37 3.15 4.29
C CYS A 194 0.53 1.62 4.30
N VAL A 195 0.26 0.97 5.44
CA VAL A 195 0.23 -0.50 5.56
C VAL A 195 -0.96 -1.07 4.78
N ALA A 196 -2.13 -0.45 4.91
CA ALA A 196 -3.35 -0.92 4.25
C ALA A 196 -3.27 -0.95 2.72
N VAL A 197 -2.52 -0.02 2.13
CA VAL A 197 -2.41 0.11 0.66
C VAL A 197 -1.16 -0.55 0.08
N CYS A 198 -0.26 -1.09 0.91
CA CYS A 198 0.98 -1.71 0.44
C CYS A 198 0.71 -3.05 -0.25
N PRO A 199 0.99 -3.21 -1.57
CA PRO A 199 0.64 -4.42 -2.29
C PRO A 199 1.64 -5.57 -2.13
N THR A 200 2.79 -5.34 -1.47
CA THR A 200 3.90 -6.29 -1.41
C THR A 200 4.32 -6.67 0.01
N GLY A 201 3.66 -6.11 1.03
CA GLY A 201 4.05 -6.33 2.42
C GLY A 201 5.34 -5.61 2.84
N ALA A 202 5.83 -4.66 2.02
CA ALA A 202 6.95 -3.80 2.42
C ALA A 202 6.62 -2.96 3.67
N LEU A 203 5.35 -2.65 3.87
CA LEU A 203 4.80 -2.09 5.10
C LEU A 203 3.79 -3.09 5.64
N MET A 204 3.98 -3.58 6.86
CA MET A 204 3.23 -4.69 7.43
C MET A 204 2.96 -4.46 8.91
N GLY A 205 1.76 -4.82 9.38
CA GLY A 205 1.46 -4.81 10.81
C GLY A 205 2.41 -5.71 11.60
N ARG A 206 2.79 -5.31 12.80
CA ARG A 206 3.77 -6.06 13.60
C ARG A 206 3.28 -7.48 13.93
N THR A 207 2.01 -7.63 14.29
CA THR A 207 1.43 -8.95 14.56
C THR A 207 1.54 -9.87 13.35
N GLU A 208 1.20 -9.38 12.15
CA GLU A 208 1.34 -10.13 10.91
C GLU A 208 2.80 -10.50 10.63
N PHE A 209 3.72 -9.54 10.78
CA PHE A 209 5.15 -9.76 10.56
C PHE A 209 5.71 -10.86 11.49
N GLU A 210 5.44 -10.78 12.79
CA GLU A 210 5.90 -11.76 13.78
C GLU A 210 5.31 -13.14 13.55
N MET A 211 4.03 -13.23 13.20
CA MET A 211 3.38 -14.49 12.86
C MET A 211 3.95 -15.11 11.58
N ARG A 212 4.28 -14.30 10.58
CA ARG A 212 4.95 -14.78 9.36
C ARG A 212 6.36 -15.28 9.66
N GLN A 213 7.13 -14.59 10.48
CA GLN A 213 8.46 -15.04 10.92
C GLN A 213 8.36 -16.36 11.69
N ALA A 214 7.34 -16.54 12.52
CA ALA A 214 7.11 -17.76 13.27
C ALA A 214 6.48 -18.90 12.43
N GLY A 215 6.12 -18.65 11.17
CA GLY A 215 5.43 -19.62 10.31
C GLY A 215 3.99 -19.94 10.75
N THR A 216 3.37 -19.04 11.54
CA THR A 216 2.02 -19.25 12.11
C THR A 216 0.94 -18.40 11.44
N TRP A 217 1.30 -17.51 10.52
CA TRP A 217 0.35 -16.74 9.74
C TRP A 217 -0.32 -17.61 8.67
N ASP A 218 -1.64 -17.72 8.71
CA ASP A 218 -2.41 -18.60 7.82
C ASP A 218 -3.71 -17.88 7.38
N GLU A 219 -3.63 -17.13 6.27
CA GLU A 219 -4.77 -16.38 5.75
C GLU A 219 -6.01 -17.24 5.46
N PRO A 220 -5.89 -18.45 4.87
CA PRO A 220 -7.03 -19.34 4.67
C PRO A 220 -7.78 -19.76 5.94
N LYS A 221 -7.12 -19.74 7.11
CA LYS A 221 -7.76 -20.04 8.40
C LYS A 221 -8.41 -18.82 9.06
N GLN A 222 -8.14 -17.63 8.53
CA GLN A 222 -8.71 -16.41 9.11
C GLN A 222 -10.21 -16.33 8.78
N THR A 223 -10.98 -15.94 9.79
CA THR A 223 -12.38 -15.56 9.63
C THR A 223 -12.49 -14.04 9.73
N GLU A 224 -13.38 -13.46 8.94
CA GLU A 224 -13.62 -12.03 8.92
C GLU A 224 -14.95 -11.72 9.60
N THR A 225 -14.94 -10.72 10.48
CA THR A 225 -16.14 -10.26 11.20
C THR A 225 -16.23 -8.75 11.13
N GLU A 226 -17.34 -8.24 10.63
CA GLU A 226 -17.62 -6.81 10.59
C GLU A 226 -18.13 -6.30 11.93
N THR A 227 -17.67 -5.11 12.32
CA THR A 227 -18.13 -4.41 13.52
C THR A 227 -17.93 -2.90 13.38
N ILE A 228 -18.34 -2.17 14.39
CA ILE A 228 -18.15 -0.72 14.47
C ILE A 228 -17.08 -0.41 15.53
N CYS A 229 -16.19 0.52 15.19
CA CYS A 229 -15.15 0.99 16.09
C CYS A 229 -15.73 1.63 17.35
N SER A 230 -15.30 1.17 18.51
CA SER A 230 -15.79 1.63 19.82
C SER A 230 -15.06 2.84 20.40
N TYR A 231 -14.05 3.38 19.72
CA TYR A 231 -13.16 4.40 20.30
C TYR A 231 -13.72 5.82 20.28
N CYS A 232 -14.53 6.17 19.30
CA CYS A 232 -15.13 7.52 19.24
C CYS A 232 -16.42 7.52 18.42
N GLY A 233 -17.12 8.66 18.42
CA GLY A 233 -18.43 8.83 17.76
C GLY A 233 -18.41 8.87 16.23
N VAL A 234 -17.26 8.72 15.55
CA VAL A 234 -17.18 8.64 14.09
C VAL A 234 -17.88 7.39 13.56
N GLY A 235 -17.85 6.27 14.33
CA GLY A 235 -18.55 5.05 13.95
C GLY A 235 -17.91 4.32 12.76
N CYS A 236 -16.58 4.33 12.68
CA CYS A 236 -15.85 3.64 11.62
C CYS A 236 -16.22 2.16 11.54
N GLY A 237 -16.56 1.65 10.34
CA GLY A 237 -16.69 0.21 10.10
C GLY A 237 -15.33 -0.48 10.15
N LEU A 238 -15.27 -1.55 10.90
CA LEU A 238 -14.07 -2.39 11.03
C LEU A 238 -14.35 -3.79 10.50
N GLN A 239 -13.35 -4.37 9.88
CA GLN A 239 -13.29 -5.78 9.53
C GLN A 239 -12.19 -6.44 10.36
N LEU A 240 -12.58 -7.30 11.28
CA LEU A 240 -11.70 -8.02 12.18
C LEU A 240 -11.24 -9.31 11.50
N HIS A 241 -9.95 -9.51 11.34
CA HIS A 241 -9.35 -10.77 10.87
C HIS A 241 -8.97 -11.59 12.10
N ILE A 242 -9.58 -12.77 12.24
CA ILE A 242 -9.48 -13.61 13.44
C ILE A 242 -8.83 -14.94 13.05
N GLN A 243 -7.74 -15.27 13.73
CA GLN A 243 -7.08 -16.56 13.63
C GLN A 243 -6.90 -17.15 15.03
N ASP A 244 -7.23 -18.43 15.22
CA ASP A 244 -7.12 -19.13 16.51
C ASP A 244 -7.76 -18.36 17.69
N ASN A 245 -8.98 -17.84 17.46
CA ASN A 245 -9.76 -17.04 18.41
C ASN A 245 -9.04 -15.74 18.88
N ARG A 246 -8.15 -15.20 18.07
CA ARG A 246 -7.46 -13.92 18.32
C ARG A 246 -7.58 -13.01 17.12
N ILE A 247 -7.82 -11.72 17.34
CA ILE A 247 -7.75 -10.71 16.29
C ILE A 247 -6.27 -10.53 15.92
N VAL A 248 -5.92 -10.82 14.68
CA VAL A 248 -4.54 -10.72 14.19
C VAL A 248 -4.33 -9.49 13.31
N LYS A 249 -5.41 -8.94 12.76
CA LYS A 249 -5.38 -7.76 11.91
C LYS A 249 -6.74 -7.06 11.93
N VAL A 250 -6.75 -5.75 11.74
CA VAL A 250 -7.98 -4.97 11.53
C VAL A 250 -7.84 -4.16 10.26
N SER A 251 -8.83 -4.29 9.38
CA SER A 251 -9.02 -3.47 8.19
C SER A 251 -10.36 -2.75 8.25
N SER A 252 -10.70 -2.03 7.20
CA SER A 252 -12.02 -1.44 7.01
C SER A 252 -12.51 -1.76 5.60
N PRO A 253 -13.79 -2.10 5.41
CA PRO A 253 -14.35 -2.28 4.08
C PRO A 253 -14.22 -1.00 3.23
N ARG A 254 -13.87 -1.14 1.97
CA ARG A 254 -13.72 0.01 1.06
C ARG A 254 -15.04 0.70 0.72
N ASP A 255 -16.12 -0.06 0.69
CA ASP A 255 -17.48 0.42 0.46
C ASP A 255 -18.12 1.04 1.71
N ASN A 256 -17.41 1.05 2.83
CA ASN A 256 -17.91 1.71 4.04
C ASN A 256 -18.00 3.23 3.82
N PRO A 257 -19.21 3.84 3.96
CA PRO A 257 -19.43 5.24 3.61
C PRO A 257 -18.74 6.25 4.54
N VAL A 258 -18.19 5.78 5.67
CA VAL A 258 -17.51 6.63 6.65
C VAL A 258 -15.99 6.58 6.47
N THR A 259 -15.44 5.40 6.19
CA THR A 259 -13.99 5.17 6.23
C THR A 259 -13.37 5.03 4.87
N HIS A 260 -14.11 4.60 3.85
CA HIS A 260 -13.57 4.29 2.51
C HIS A 260 -12.31 3.41 2.57
N GLY A 261 -12.27 2.45 3.52
CA GLY A 261 -11.10 1.56 3.72
C GLY A 261 -9.99 2.09 4.64
N PHE A 262 -10.06 3.37 5.07
CA PHE A 262 -9.03 4.03 5.85
C PHE A 262 -9.40 4.17 7.33
N LEU A 263 -8.42 4.03 8.20
CA LEU A 263 -8.61 4.05 9.66
C LEU A 263 -7.58 4.97 10.34
N CYS A 264 -7.90 5.43 11.52
CA CYS A 264 -6.93 6.02 12.43
C CYS A 264 -6.18 4.94 13.23
N VAL A 265 -5.13 5.34 13.95
CA VAL A 265 -4.32 4.44 14.79
C VAL A 265 -5.17 3.60 15.76
N LYS A 266 -6.19 4.19 16.36
CA LYS A 266 -7.05 3.48 17.35
C LYS A 266 -7.89 2.40 16.71
N GLY A 267 -8.54 2.68 15.57
CA GLY A 267 -9.34 1.70 14.85
C GLY A 267 -8.47 0.55 14.34
N ARG A 268 -7.30 0.84 13.78
CA ARG A 268 -6.44 -0.16 13.14
C ARG A 268 -5.67 -1.04 14.13
N PHE A 269 -5.14 -0.47 15.20
CA PHE A 269 -4.22 -1.16 16.11
C PHE A 269 -4.73 -1.30 17.55
N GLY A 270 -5.86 -0.66 17.86
CA GLY A 270 -6.38 -0.64 19.23
C GLY A 270 -6.88 -1.98 19.77
N TYR A 271 -7.05 -2.97 18.92
CA TYR A 271 -7.53 -4.31 19.31
C TYR A 271 -6.55 -5.07 20.22
N GLU A 272 -5.28 -4.70 20.25
CA GLU A 272 -4.25 -5.40 21.03
C GLU A 272 -4.58 -5.48 22.52
N TYR A 273 -5.31 -4.52 23.07
CA TYR A 273 -5.72 -4.56 24.49
C TYR A 273 -6.66 -5.74 24.84
N LEU A 274 -7.40 -6.23 23.85
CA LEU A 274 -8.32 -7.37 24.03
C LEU A 274 -7.60 -8.68 24.35
N HIS A 275 -6.32 -8.75 24.04
CA HIS A 275 -5.50 -9.95 24.27
C HIS A 275 -4.71 -9.92 25.58
N GLY A 276 -5.12 -9.07 26.53
CA GLY A 276 -4.60 -9.08 27.90
C GLY A 276 -3.16 -8.62 28.06
N GLY A 277 -2.78 -7.58 27.34
CA GLY A 277 -1.44 -7.00 27.38
C GLY A 277 -0.38 -8.01 26.95
N SER A 278 0.11 -7.91 25.73
CA SER A 278 1.18 -8.79 25.26
C SER A 278 2.36 -8.75 26.22
N GLU A 279 3.13 -9.82 26.31
CA GLU A 279 4.39 -9.86 27.07
C GLU A 279 5.30 -8.68 26.73
N ARG A 280 5.15 -8.12 25.53
CA ARG A 280 5.78 -6.91 25.03
C ARG A 280 5.34 -5.64 25.77
N GLN A 281 4.04 -5.46 26.07
CA GLN A 281 3.55 -4.35 26.89
C GLN A 281 4.07 -4.47 28.32
N ARG A 282 4.11 -5.70 28.88
CA ARG A 282 4.68 -5.94 30.22
C ARG A 282 6.16 -5.64 30.26
N LYS A 283 6.94 -6.04 29.25
CA LYS A 283 8.39 -5.71 29.16
C LYS A 283 8.63 -4.21 29.02
N ARG A 284 7.78 -3.47 28.31
CA ARG A 284 7.89 -1.99 28.21
C ARG A 284 7.55 -1.29 29.52
N LEU A 285 6.50 -1.72 30.20
CA LEU A 285 6.15 -1.17 31.51
C LEU A 285 7.24 -1.48 32.56
N ALA A 286 7.86 -2.66 32.47
CA ALA A 286 8.99 -3.02 33.33
C ALA A 286 10.29 -2.28 32.96
N GLY A 287 10.51 -1.94 31.68
CA GLY A 287 11.70 -1.21 31.21
C GLY A 287 11.58 0.33 31.33
N SER A 288 10.38 0.88 31.51
CA SER A 288 10.17 2.32 31.73
C SER A 288 10.34 2.74 33.19
N GLY A 289 10.65 1.81 34.10
CA GLY A 289 10.78 2.04 35.55
C GLY A 289 12.08 2.72 36.00
N SER A 290 12.92 3.25 35.12
CA SER A 290 14.13 3.96 35.52
C SER A 290 14.36 5.28 34.77
N ARG A 291 13.31 6.10 34.65
CA ARG A 291 13.55 7.54 34.55
C ARG A 291 13.40 8.11 35.94
N GLU A 292 14.52 8.20 36.69
CA GLU A 292 14.62 9.07 37.82
C GLU A 292 14.10 10.46 37.43
N SER A 293 13.01 10.86 38.08
CA SER A 293 12.52 12.22 38.01
C SER A 293 13.65 13.16 38.54
N ALA A 294 14.28 13.88 37.63
CA ALA A 294 15.14 14.97 38.03
C ALA A 294 14.32 15.93 38.92
N PRO A 295 14.82 16.33 40.07
CA PRO A 295 14.10 17.23 40.95
C PRO A 295 13.90 18.57 40.26
N VAL A 296 12.64 19.01 40.18
CA VAL A 296 12.26 20.35 39.74
C VAL A 296 12.89 21.34 40.72
N GLY A 297 13.99 21.97 40.30
CA GLY A 297 14.62 23.00 41.06
C GLY A 297 13.69 24.19 41.22
N MET A 298 13.21 24.43 42.46
CA MET A 298 12.59 25.67 42.86
C MET A 298 13.59 26.82 42.63
N ARG A 299 13.26 27.70 41.68
CA ARG A 299 13.94 29.01 41.61
C ARG A 299 13.46 29.84 42.76
N THR A 300 14.28 30.00 43.78
CA THR A 300 14.12 31.05 44.77
C THR A 300 14.45 32.38 44.09
N THR A 301 13.44 33.24 44.01
CA THR A 301 13.65 34.66 43.72
C THR A 301 14.18 35.33 44.97
N GLU A 302 15.46 35.64 45.01
CA GLU A 302 15.99 36.62 45.95
C GLU A 302 15.93 37.99 45.29
N SER A 303 15.18 38.87 45.94
CA SER A 303 15.13 40.30 45.73
C SER A 303 16.27 40.98 46.46
N SER A 304 17.05 41.78 45.75
CA SER A 304 17.74 42.98 46.25
C SER A 304 18.06 43.89 45.09
#